data_aaf7d65bd60d43eeb693ee725ffec101
#
_entry.id   aaf7d65bd60d43eeb693ee725ffec101
#
_cell.length_a   1.000
_cell.length_b   1.000
_cell.length_c   1.000
_cell.angle_alpha   90.00
_cell.angle_beta   90.00
_cell.angle_gamma   90.00
#
_symmetry.space_group_name_H-M   'P 1'
#
loop_
_entity.id
_entity.type
_entity.pdbx_description
1 polymer ?
#
loop_
_entity_poly.entity_id
_entity_poly.type
_entity_poly.pdbx_seq_one_letter_code
_entity_poly.pdbx_strand_id
1 'polypeptide(L)'
;WKKINTPWGKPSDEILIANVGKEEICFIPRHARGHKINPTNINFRANIDAMKQLDVTDIVSVSAVGSLKENLEPGKFIIADQFIDRTFSRIKTFFDEEIVAHVSMTKPTSPGLSNCCEAALKKLNIKNQKGGTYVVMEGPQFSTLAESRLYRSWKADVIGMTNMPEAKLAREAE
;
A
#
# COMPACT_ATOMS: atom_id res chain seq x y z
N TRP A 1 -15.94 -9.75 -11.91
CA TRP A 1 -15.83 -8.39 -11.41
C TRP A 1 -17.10 -8.02 -10.64
N LYS A 2 -16.94 -7.49 -9.44
CA LYS A 2 -18.03 -7.11 -8.54
C LYS A 2 -17.97 -5.62 -8.23
N LYS A 3 -19.09 -4.92 -8.45
CA LYS A 3 -19.22 -3.52 -8.08
C LYS A 3 -19.60 -3.44 -6.60
N ILE A 4 -18.84 -2.69 -5.83
CA ILE A 4 -19.09 -2.43 -4.40
C ILE A 4 -19.44 -0.95 -4.24
N ASN A 5 -20.47 -0.67 -3.48
CA ASN A 5 -20.81 0.69 -3.06
C ASN A 5 -20.39 0.90 -1.62
N THR A 6 -19.77 2.02 -1.32
CA THR A 6 -19.30 2.35 0.01
C THR A 6 -19.85 3.71 0.47
N PRO A 7 -19.97 3.96 1.78
CA PRO A 7 -20.37 5.27 2.29
C PRO A 7 -19.33 6.37 1.96
N TRP A 8 -18.10 5.96 1.61
CA TRP A 8 -17.00 6.85 1.24
C TRP A 8 -16.94 7.18 -0.26
N GLY A 9 -17.97 6.78 -1.02
CA GLY A 9 -18.00 6.90 -2.47
C GLY A 9 -17.58 5.63 -3.20
N LYS A 10 -17.16 5.77 -4.44
CA LYS A 10 -16.79 4.63 -5.28
C LYS A 10 -15.33 4.21 -5.03
N PRO A 11 -15.04 2.90 -4.93
CA PRO A 11 -13.68 2.38 -5.06
C PRO A 11 -13.04 2.74 -6.39
N SER A 12 -11.74 2.55 -6.50
CA SER A 12 -10.97 2.87 -7.72
C SER A 12 -11.47 2.13 -8.96
N ASP A 13 -11.99 0.93 -8.79
CA ASP A 13 -12.60 0.09 -9.84
C ASP A 13 -13.52 -0.96 -9.21
N GLU A 14 -14.16 -1.77 -10.05
CA GLU A 14 -14.77 -3.03 -9.62
C GLU A 14 -13.71 -3.98 -9.06
N ILE A 15 -14.10 -4.85 -8.16
CA ILE A 15 -13.20 -5.84 -7.54
C ILE A 15 -13.30 -7.14 -8.31
N LEU A 16 -12.15 -7.65 -8.77
CA LEU A 16 -12.07 -8.99 -9.34
C LEU A 16 -11.97 -9.99 -8.18
N ILE A 17 -12.93 -10.90 -8.12
CA ILE A 17 -12.91 -12.03 -7.19
C ILE A 17 -12.51 -13.26 -7.99
N ALA A 18 -11.49 -13.98 -7.55
CA ALA A 18 -10.96 -15.15 -8.21
C ALA A 18 -10.60 -16.25 -7.19
N ASN A 19 -10.86 -17.50 -7.55
CA ASN A 19 -10.44 -18.65 -6.76
C ASN A 19 -9.02 -19.07 -7.16
N VAL A 20 -8.12 -19.13 -6.18
CA VAL A 20 -6.76 -19.64 -6.34
C VAL A 20 -6.58 -20.85 -5.42
N GLY A 21 -6.68 -22.05 -5.99
CA GLY A 21 -6.77 -23.27 -5.20
C GLY A 21 -8.08 -23.32 -4.41
N LYS A 22 -7.99 -23.30 -3.08
CA LYS A 22 -9.16 -23.30 -2.17
C LYS A 22 -9.51 -21.93 -1.62
N GLU A 23 -8.68 -20.93 -1.91
CA GLU A 23 -8.79 -19.58 -1.38
C GLU A 23 -9.48 -18.66 -2.38
N GLU A 24 -10.38 -17.82 -1.90
CA GLU A 24 -10.94 -16.72 -2.66
C GLU A 24 -10.05 -15.48 -2.48
N ILE A 25 -9.61 -14.88 -3.58
CA ILE A 25 -8.74 -13.72 -3.59
C ILE A 25 -9.44 -12.56 -4.28
N CYS A 26 -9.43 -11.39 -3.64
CA CYS A 26 -9.98 -10.15 -4.14
C CYS A 26 -8.85 -9.27 -4.69
N PHE A 27 -9.00 -8.78 -5.93
CA PHE A 27 -8.05 -7.88 -6.57
C PHE A 27 -8.70 -6.54 -6.87
N ILE A 28 -8.04 -5.44 -6.49
CA ILE A 28 -8.45 -4.08 -6.85
C ILE A 28 -7.30 -3.37 -7.58
N PRO A 29 -7.51 -2.88 -8.81
CA PRO A 29 -6.55 -2.02 -9.48
C PRO A 29 -6.65 -0.61 -8.87
N ARG A 30 -5.75 -0.28 -7.96
CA ARG A 30 -5.74 0.96 -7.16
C ARG A 30 -5.82 2.24 -8.00
N HIS A 31 -5.21 2.23 -9.18
CA HIS A 31 -5.25 3.33 -10.15
C HIS A 31 -6.36 3.18 -11.20
N ALA A 32 -7.33 2.28 -11.00
CA ALA A 32 -8.29 1.78 -11.98
C ALA A 32 -7.62 1.09 -13.19
N ARG A 33 -8.41 0.28 -13.92
CA ARG A 33 -7.94 -0.35 -15.17
C ARG A 33 -7.54 0.73 -16.18
N GLY A 34 -6.34 0.60 -16.73
CA GLY A 34 -5.75 1.59 -17.64
C GLY A 34 -5.06 2.76 -16.95
N HIS A 35 -4.79 2.68 -15.63
CA HIS A 35 -4.02 3.68 -14.86
C HIS A 35 -4.59 5.10 -15.00
N LYS A 36 -5.89 5.26 -14.71
CA LYS A 36 -6.65 6.51 -14.95
C LYS A 36 -6.71 7.44 -13.75
N ILE A 37 -6.38 6.93 -12.55
CA ILE A 37 -6.46 7.67 -11.29
C ILE A 37 -5.04 7.96 -10.81
N ASN A 38 -4.69 9.22 -10.63
CA ASN A 38 -3.40 9.59 -10.05
C ASN A 38 -3.35 9.25 -8.55
N PRO A 39 -2.17 9.16 -7.93
CA PRO A 39 -2.02 8.72 -6.54
C PRO A 39 -2.83 9.52 -5.52
N THR A 40 -2.93 10.85 -5.70
CA THR A 40 -3.65 11.74 -4.78
C THR A 40 -5.17 11.53 -4.85
N ASN A 41 -5.69 11.22 -6.05
CA ASN A 41 -7.14 11.09 -6.29
C ASN A 41 -7.67 9.67 -6.03
N ILE A 42 -6.84 8.73 -5.60
CA ILE A 42 -7.29 7.40 -5.19
C ILE A 42 -8.22 7.54 -3.98
N ASN A 43 -9.41 6.96 -4.06
CA ASN A 43 -10.31 6.88 -2.92
C ASN A 43 -9.91 5.71 -2.01
N PHE A 44 -8.87 5.93 -1.20
CA PHE A 44 -8.33 4.90 -0.32
C PHE A 44 -9.36 4.41 0.71
N ARG A 45 -10.23 5.30 1.25
CA ARG A 45 -11.30 4.89 2.18
C ARG A 45 -12.25 3.91 1.51
N ALA A 46 -12.74 4.24 0.33
CA ALA A 46 -13.64 3.35 -0.41
C ALA A 46 -12.98 2.02 -0.80
N ASN A 47 -11.68 2.02 -1.12
CA ASN A 47 -10.96 0.81 -1.46
C ASN A 47 -10.83 -0.14 -0.26
N ILE A 48 -10.47 0.37 0.92
CA ILE A 48 -10.34 -0.43 2.14
C ILE A 48 -11.71 -0.90 2.62
N ASP A 49 -12.72 -0.02 2.63
CA ASP A 49 -14.08 -0.40 3.01
C ASP A 49 -14.67 -1.50 2.11
N ALA A 50 -14.43 -1.40 0.80
CA ALA A 50 -14.87 -2.44 -0.13
C ALA A 50 -14.21 -3.80 0.12
N MET A 51 -12.94 -3.84 0.54
CA MET A 51 -12.28 -5.07 0.97
C MET A 51 -12.90 -5.60 2.28
N LYS A 52 -13.20 -4.71 3.25
CA LYS A 52 -13.87 -5.08 4.50
C LYS A 52 -15.26 -5.66 4.25
N GLN A 53 -16.06 -5.09 3.33
CA GLN A 53 -17.38 -5.61 2.95
C GLN A 53 -17.31 -7.00 2.27
N LEU A 54 -16.14 -7.41 1.79
CA LEU A 54 -15.89 -8.73 1.21
C LEU A 54 -15.20 -9.69 2.20
N ASP A 55 -15.22 -9.36 3.49
CA ASP A 55 -14.61 -10.17 4.56
C ASP A 55 -13.12 -10.48 4.36
N VAL A 56 -12.40 -9.59 3.63
CA VAL A 56 -10.96 -9.71 3.45
C VAL A 56 -10.25 -9.54 4.79
N THR A 57 -9.44 -10.51 5.17
CA THR A 57 -8.68 -10.52 6.44
C THR A 57 -7.27 -9.98 6.30
N ASP A 58 -6.69 -10.10 5.11
CA ASP A 58 -5.30 -9.73 4.84
C ASP A 58 -5.17 -9.00 3.51
N ILE A 59 -4.34 -7.95 3.47
CA ILE A 59 -4.10 -7.17 2.25
C ILE A 59 -2.62 -7.24 1.88
N VAL A 60 -2.35 -7.70 0.66
CA VAL A 60 -1.02 -7.59 0.04
C VAL A 60 -1.05 -6.45 -0.97
N SER A 61 -0.36 -5.37 -0.65
CA SER A 61 -0.26 -4.21 -1.52
C SER A 61 1.01 -4.28 -2.37
N VAL A 62 0.85 -4.32 -3.68
CA VAL A 62 1.97 -4.41 -4.63
C VAL A 62 2.10 -3.09 -5.39
N SER A 63 3.30 -2.52 -5.40
CA SER A 63 3.61 -1.26 -6.09
C SER A 63 4.98 -1.30 -6.74
N ALA A 64 5.12 -0.62 -7.86
CA ALA A 64 6.43 -0.25 -8.36
C ALA A 64 7.00 0.88 -7.50
N VAL A 65 8.28 0.80 -7.16
CA VAL A 65 8.99 1.76 -6.31
C VAL A 65 10.33 2.15 -6.90
N GLY A 66 10.80 3.36 -6.55
CA GLY A 66 12.17 3.77 -6.80
C GLY A 66 13.09 3.27 -5.68
N SER A 67 14.33 2.93 -6.02
CA SER A 67 15.34 2.59 -5.03
C SER A 67 16.06 3.85 -4.52
N LEU A 68 16.28 3.93 -3.22
CA LEU A 68 17.12 4.93 -2.56
C LEU A 68 18.49 4.37 -2.14
N LYS A 69 18.74 3.07 -2.40
CA LYS A 69 19.98 2.36 -2.06
C LYS A 69 20.52 1.61 -3.27
N GLU A 70 21.82 1.62 -3.45
CA GLU A 70 22.48 0.99 -4.61
C GLU A 70 22.38 -0.54 -4.61
N ASN A 71 22.33 -1.17 -3.43
CA ASN A 71 22.17 -2.61 -3.28
C ASN A 71 20.73 -3.12 -3.52
N LEU A 72 19.78 -2.21 -3.77
CA LEU A 72 18.41 -2.52 -4.13
C LEU A 72 18.20 -2.32 -5.63
N GLU A 73 18.72 -3.26 -6.40
CA GLU A 73 18.66 -3.24 -7.87
C GLU A 73 17.22 -3.37 -8.40
N PRO A 74 16.91 -2.83 -9.58
CA PRO A 74 15.65 -3.11 -10.27
C PRO A 74 15.37 -4.61 -10.40
N GLY A 75 14.10 -5.00 -10.21
CA GLY A 75 13.67 -6.39 -10.21
C GLY A 75 13.79 -7.11 -8.87
N LYS A 76 14.35 -6.46 -7.85
CA LYS A 76 14.37 -6.98 -6.48
C LYS A 76 13.08 -6.60 -5.74
N PHE A 77 12.41 -7.56 -5.12
CA PHE A 77 11.25 -7.32 -4.27
C PHE A 77 11.66 -6.85 -2.88
N ILE A 78 10.99 -5.84 -2.37
CA ILE A 78 11.18 -5.32 -1.01
C ILE A 78 9.88 -5.54 -0.24
N ILE A 79 9.95 -6.32 0.84
CA ILE A 79 8.83 -6.51 1.77
C ILE A 79 8.99 -5.43 2.85
N ALA A 80 8.46 -4.23 2.57
CA ALA A 80 8.56 -3.08 3.47
C ALA A 80 7.86 -3.38 4.81
N ASP A 81 8.48 -2.95 5.89
CA ASP A 81 7.94 -3.10 7.25
C ASP A 81 7.84 -1.76 8.01
N GLN A 82 8.33 -0.66 7.42
CA GLN A 82 8.22 0.69 7.96
C GLN A 82 7.89 1.71 6.87
N PHE A 83 7.21 2.77 7.26
CA PHE A 83 6.82 3.85 6.37
C PHE A 83 7.20 5.22 6.91
N ILE A 84 7.57 6.13 5.99
CA ILE A 84 7.63 7.57 6.24
C ILE A 84 6.57 8.21 5.34
N ASP A 85 5.51 8.74 5.93
CA ASP A 85 4.40 9.36 5.21
C ASP A 85 4.71 10.83 4.90
N ARG A 86 4.92 11.13 3.62
CA ARG A 86 5.10 12.49 3.07
C ARG A 86 3.93 12.92 2.19
N THR A 87 2.78 12.26 2.34
CA THR A 87 1.54 12.68 1.68
C THR A 87 0.87 13.82 2.48
N PHE A 88 0.20 14.74 1.79
CA PHE A 88 -0.38 15.93 2.43
C PHE A 88 -1.79 16.30 1.95
N SER A 89 -2.24 15.80 0.79
CA SER A 89 -3.55 16.12 0.21
C SER A 89 -4.54 14.95 0.26
N ARG A 90 -4.31 13.95 1.10
CA ARG A 90 -5.11 12.72 1.18
C ARG A 90 -5.86 12.63 2.50
N ILE A 91 -7.08 12.11 2.47
CA ILE A 91 -7.83 11.78 3.67
C ILE A 91 -7.20 10.53 4.30
N LYS A 92 -6.86 10.59 5.57
CA LYS A 92 -5.99 9.60 6.24
C LYS A 92 -6.67 8.80 7.35
N THR A 93 -7.97 8.99 7.56
CA THR A 93 -8.73 8.33 8.62
C THR A 93 -10.18 8.11 8.20
N PHE A 94 -10.83 7.12 8.80
CA PHE A 94 -12.28 6.93 8.77
C PHE A 94 -13.00 7.74 9.85
N PHE A 95 -12.29 8.20 10.87
CA PHE A 95 -12.81 8.82 12.09
C PHE A 95 -12.52 10.32 12.11
N ASP A 96 -13.16 11.07 11.21
CA ASP A 96 -12.94 12.52 11.02
C ASP A 96 -14.12 13.39 11.46
N GLU A 97 -15.23 12.76 11.91
CA GLU A 97 -16.43 13.41 12.45
C GLU A 97 -16.83 12.73 13.77
N GLU A 98 -17.14 13.49 14.80
CA GLU A 98 -17.67 13.05 16.10
C GLU A 98 -16.76 12.13 16.94
N ILE A 99 -15.98 11.24 16.32
CA ILE A 99 -15.12 10.27 17.00
C ILE A 99 -13.70 10.36 16.45
N VAL A 100 -12.71 10.35 17.35
CA VAL A 100 -11.28 10.27 17.00
C VAL A 100 -10.72 8.91 17.44
N ALA A 101 -10.08 8.20 16.54
CA ALA A 101 -9.38 6.95 16.84
C ALA A 101 -7.86 7.10 16.68
N HIS A 102 -7.10 6.59 17.66
CA HIS A 102 -5.64 6.57 17.63
C HIS A 102 -5.15 5.13 17.53
N VAL A 103 -4.98 4.63 16.29
CA VAL A 103 -4.45 3.29 16.06
C VAL A 103 -2.93 3.27 16.11
N SER A 104 -2.36 2.19 16.64
CA SER A 104 -0.90 2.04 16.70
C SER A 104 -0.31 1.78 15.32
N MET A 105 0.70 2.56 14.94
CA MET A 105 1.47 2.41 13.70
C MET A 105 2.93 2.01 13.95
N THR A 106 3.27 1.57 15.16
CA THR A 106 4.65 1.13 15.49
C THR A 106 5.09 -0.06 14.62
N LYS A 107 4.16 -0.98 14.37
CA LYS A 107 4.34 -2.11 13.44
C LYS A 107 3.24 -2.02 12.39
N PRO A 108 3.46 -1.27 11.30
CA PRO A 108 2.40 -0.96 10.34
C PRO A 108 2.03 -2.12 9.42
N THR A 109 2.83 -3.17 9.38
CA THR A 109 2.62 -4.36 8.56
C THR A 109 2.51 -5.62 9.40
N SER A 110 1.89 -6.67 8.85
CA SER A 110 1.80 -8.00 9.50
C SER A 110 3.12 -8.76 9.38
N PRO A 111 3.80 -9.10 10.50
CA PRO A 111 5.00 -9.94 10.44
C PRO A 111 4.72 -11.33 9.88
N GLY A 112 3.54 -11.89 10.17
CA GLY A 112 3.11 -13.20 9.67
C GLY A 112 2.99 -13.21 8.15
N LEU A 113 2.24 -12.24 7.60
CA LEU A 113 2.07 -12.12 6.15
C LEU A 113 3.39 -11.80 5.45
N SER A 114 4.25 -10.97 6.06
CA SER A 114 5.60 -10.69 5.55
C SER A 114 6.47 -11.96 5.46
N ASN A 115 6.36 -12.87 6.45
CA ASN A 115 7.05 -14.16 6.41
C ASN A 115 6.52 -15.05 5.28
N CYS A 116 5.20 -15.08 5.05
CA CYS A 116 4.59 -15.82 3.95
C CYS A 116 5.06 -15.29 2.59
N CYS A 117 5.07 -13.98 2.41
CA CYS A 117 5.57 -13.33 1.19
C CYS A 117 7.04 -13.67 0.93
N GLU A 118 7.90 -13.58 1.96
CA GLU A 118 9.32 -13.93 1.85
C GLU A 118 9.51 -15.39 1.44
N ALA A 119 8.79 -16.31 2.09
CA ALA A 119 8.86 -17.75 1.77
C ALA A 119 8.42 -18.04 0.32
N ALA A 120 7.35 -17.38 -0.14
CA ALA A 120 6.88 -17.51 -1.51
C ALA A 120 7.92 -17.01 -2.53
N LEU A 121 8.52 -15.84 -2.30
CA LEU A 121 9.56 -15.28 -3.16
C LEU A 121 10.81 -16.17 -3.22
N LYS A 122 11.23 -16.71 -2.07
CA LYS A 122 12.36 -17.67 -1.99
C LYS A 122 12.04 -18.96 -2.77
N LYS A 123 10.84 -19.51 -2.61
CA LYS A 123 10.40 -20.72 -3.34
C LYS A 123 10.42 -20.52 -4.87
N LEU A 124 10.15 -19.29 -5.32
CA LEU A 124 10.16 -18.91 -6.72
C LEU A 124 11.55 -18.45 -7.22
N ASN A 125 12.59 -18.49 -6.37
CA ASN A 125 13.92 -17.98 -6.66
C ASN A 125 13.93 -16.50 -7.09
N ILE A 126 13.01 -15.69 -6.53
CA ILE A 126 12.92 -14.26 -6.82
C ILE A 126 13.80 -13.50 -5.81
N LYS A 127 14.67 -12.62 -6.33
CA LYS A 127 15.49 -11.73 -5.49
C LYS A 127 14.61 -10.88 -4.59
N ASN A 128 14.85 -10.92 -3.29
CA ASN A 128 14.03 -10.16 -2.34
C ASN A 128 14.86 -9.67 -1.15
N GLN A 129 14.30 -8.69 -0.45
CA GLN A 129 14.75 -8.24 0.87
C GLN A 129 13.53 -8.09 1.76
N LYS A 130 13.58 -8.69 2.94
CA LYS A 130 12.60 -8.50 3.98
C LYS A 130 13.04 -7.39 4.92
N GLY A 131 12.11 -6.52 5.25
CA GLY A 131 12.36 -5.28 5.97
C GLY A 131 12.82 -4.15 5.04
N GLY A 132 12.48 -2.96 5.43
CA GLY A 132 12.89 -1.73 4.76
C GLY A 132 11.89 -0.60 4.95
N THR A 133 12.42 0.61 4.97
CA THR A 133 11.63 1.83 5.13
C THR A 133 11.21 2.38 3.77
N TYR A 134 9.91 2.50 3.60
CA TYR A 134 9.28 3.02 2.39
C TYR A 134 8.83 4.48 2.62
N VAL A 135 9.44 5.44 1.92
CA VAL A 135 8.94 6.81 1.87
C VAL A 135 7.79 6.90 0.89
N VAL A 136 6.63 7.31 1.36
CA VAL A 136 5.45 7.55 0.52
C VAL A 136 5.30 9.03 0.26
N MET A 137 5.60 9.47 -0.95
CA MET A 137 5.44 10.85 -1.39
C MET A 137 4.07 11.08 -2.03
N GLU A 138 3.64 12.33 -2.16
CA GLU A 138 2.34 12.68 -2.72
C GLU A 138 2.22 12.29 -4.19
N GLY A 139 3.20 12.64 -5.02
CA GLY A 139 3.08 12.53 -6.48
C GLY A 139 2.10 13.56 -7.07
N PRO A 140 1.70 13.41 -8.35
CA PRO A 140 2.16 12.39 -9.31
C PRO A 140 3.57 12.60 -9.88
N GLN A 141 4.21 13.75 -9.61
CA GLN A 141 5.59 13.98 -10.02
C GLN A 141 6.54 13.16 -9.15
N PHE A 142 7.69 12.79 -9.73
CA PHE A 142 8.77 12.18 -8.95
C PHE A 142 9.48 13.23 -8.08
N SER A 143 10.20 12.76 -7.06
CA SER A 143 10.98 13.61 -6.18
C SER A 143 12.10 14.33 -6.93
N THR A 144 12.37 15.57 -6.53
CA THR A 144 13.56 16.29 -6.95
C THR A 144 14.83 15.61 -6.44
N LEU A 145 15.97 15.95 -7.00
CA LEU A 145 17.28 15.45 -6.51
C LEU A 145 17.51 15.84 -5.04
N ALA A 146 17.09 17.04 -4.64
CA ALA A 146 17.21 17.51 -3.26
C ALA A 146 16.36 16.68 -2.28
N GLU A 147 15.10 16.41 -2.64
CA GLU A 147 14.21 15.51 -1.88
C GLU A 147 14.77 14.09 -1.79
N SER A 148 15.26 13.55 -2.90
CA SER A 148 15.85 12.21 -2.93
C SER A 148 17.08 12.10 -2.02
N ARG A 149 17.94 13.15 -1.99
CA ARG A 149 19.07 13.23 -1.05
C ARG A 149 18.61 13.29 0.40
N LEU A 150 17.55 14.07 0.69
CA LEU A 150 16.94 14.15 2.01
C LEU A 150 16.40 12.79 2.45
N TYR A 151 15.65 12.08 1.60
CA TYR A 151 15.11 10.76 1.94
C TYR A 151 16.22 9.70 2.15
N ARG A 152 17.30 9.78 1.39
CA ARG A 152 18.49 8.94 1.62
C ARG A 152 19.16 9.26 2.97
N SER A 153 19.22 10.52 3.40
CA SER A 153 19.75 10.90 4.72
C SER A 153 18.88 10.36 5.87
N TRP A 154 17.58 10.14 5.65
CA TRP A 154 16.68 9.47 6.58
C TRP A 154 16.82 7.95 6.58
N LYS A 155 17.77 7.42 5.80
CA LYS A 155 18.03 5.98 5.64
C LYS A 155 16.85 5.20 5.04
N ALA A 156 15.98 5.87 4.31
CA ALA A 156 14.91 5.20 3.57
C ALA A 156 15.48 4.25 2.50
N ASP A 157 14.79 3.14 2.29
CA ASP A 157 15.18 2.09 1.34
C ASP A 157 14.58 2.30 -0.03
N VAL A 158 13.29 2.57 -0.07
CA VAL A 158 12.51 2.73 -1.31
C VAL A 158 11.57 3.92 -1.22
N ILE A 159 11.14 4.41 -2.38
CA ILE A 159 10.21 5.52 -2.52
C ILE A 159 9.09 5.16 -3.49
N GLY A 160 7.86 5.54 -3.15
CA GLY A 160 6.69 5.41 -4.02
C GLY A 160 5.56 6.31 -3.56
N MET A 161 4.32 6.03 -4.01
CA MET A 161 3.23 7.00 -3.89
C MET A 161 1.94 6.45 -3.26
N THR A 162 1.83 5.16 -2.93
CA THR A 162 0.50 4.57 -2.74
C THR A 162 0.24 3.87 -1.41
N ASN A 163 1.28 3.47 -0.64
CA ASN A 163 1.07 2.75 0.61
C ASN A 163 0.59 3.62 1.77
N MET A 164 0.55 4.95 1.60
CA MET A 164 -0.09 5.88 2.52
C MET A 164 -1.14 6.73 1.79
N PRO A 165 -2.33 6.86 2.35
CA PRO A 165 -2.80 6.42 3.68
C PRO A 165 -3.30 4.96 3.73
N GLU A 166 -3.12 4.16 2.68
CA GLU A 166 -3.64 2.78 2.59
C GLU A 166 -3.36 1.96 3.86
N ALA A 167 -2.10 1.93 4.33
CA ALA A 167 -1.73 1.18 5.52
C ALA A 167 -2.38 1.74 6.81
N LYS A 168 -2.55 3.05 6.92
CA LYS A 168 -3.25 3.68 8.06
C LYS A 168 -4.71 3.27 8.10
N LEU A 169 -5.39 3.37 6.96
CA LEU A 169 -6.80 3.01 6.83
C LEU A 169 -7.03 1.51 7.03
N ALA A 170 -6.14 0.65 6.53
CA ALA A 170 -6.20 -0.77 6.80
C ALA A 170 -6.06 -1.09 8.30
N ARG A 171 -5.19 -0.36 9.01
CA ARG A 171 -5.04 -0.48 10.47
C ARG A 171 -6.26 0.01 11.26
N GLU A 172 -6.95 1.03 10.77
CA GLU A 172 -8.21 1.50 11.38
C GLU A 172 -9.39 0.55 11.12
N ALA A 173 -9.36 -0.17 10.00
CA ALA A 173 -10.39 -1.14 9.63
C ALA A 173 -10.23 -2.52 10.29
N GLU A 174 -9.12 -2.80 11.00
CA GLU A 174 -8.75 -4.06 11.67
C GLU A 174 -8.63 -5.25 10.71
#